data_cf4977b245511771794a6b0ff87490b7
#
_entry.id   cf4977b245511771794a6b0ff87490b7
#
_cell.length_a   1.000
_cell.length_b   1.000
_cell.length_c   1.000
_cell.angle_alpha   90.00
_cell.angle_beta   90.00
_cell.angle_gamma   90.00
#
_symmetry.space_group_name_H-M   'P 1'
#
loop_
_entity.id
_entity.type
_entity.pdbx_description
1 polymer ?
#
loop_
_entity_poly.entity_id
_entity_poly.type
_entity_poly.pdbx_seq_one_letter_code
_entity_poly.pdbx_strand_id
1 'polypeptide(L)'
;MAWQGIEGHDDVVEQFRRSLARGRLASTYLFVGPQGVGKHTFALKFAQTLLCAERPAELLDPCGYCPACMQVLAGTHADLLTIGKPPDRSEIPVQLLIGAGDRRMREGLCHDISLKPFMGGRRIAIIDDADHLNEEGANCLLKTLEEPPPKSVIILVSTSADRQLPTIRSRSQIIRFRHLECGVVADLLLAEQVTTDREEAQRLANYSEGSLVRARALADPELWKFRGELLKGLAEPRPDSLRLAKAVVAFVDEAGKEAPPRRMRARQLVGFAADFYRHLARRLNRAEPPADRELAAHVERAVATWPADDETAAACAERCLDALAHIDRNANQAVWIECWLDDLGRLVTGRAA
;
A
#
# COMPACT_ATOMS: atom_id res chain seq x y z
N MET A 1 -3.50 13.90 18.04
CA MET A 1 -4.07 12.92 19.00
C MET A 1 -4.65 11.76 18.23
N ALA A 2 -4.30 10.52 18.61
CA ALA A 2 -4.83 9.33 17.94
C ALA A 2 -6.37 9.29 18.00
N TRP A 3 -7.04 9.16 16.86
CA TRP A 3 -8.46 8.90 16.81
C TRP A 3 -8.73 7.40 16.81
N GLN A 4 -9.22 6.86 17.92
CA GLN A 4 -9.58 5.43 18.05
C GLN A 4 -8.45 4.47 17.61
N GLY A 5 -7.19 4.82 17.89
CA GLY A 5 -5.99 4.08 17.48
C GLY A 5 -5.53 4.35 16.05
N ILE A 6 -6.11 5.33 15.36
CA ILE A 6 -5.64 5.81 14.05
C ILE A 6 -4.79 7.07 14.27
N GLU A 7 -3.58 7.05 13.78
CA GLU A 7 -2.62 8.14 13.91
C GLU A 7 -2.23 8.72 12.52
N GLY A 8 -1.78 9.97 12.52
CA GLY A 8 -1.24 10.61 11.31
C GLY A 8 -2.29 11.11 10.31
N HIS A 9 -3.60 11.08 10.65
CA HIS A 9 -4.70 11.52 9.77
C HIS A 9 -5.64 12.49 10.47
N ASP A 10 -5.13 13.35 11.35
CA ASP A 10 -5.92 14.30 12.13
C ASP A 10 -6.73 15.26 11.25
N ASP A 11 -6.21 15.66 10.10
CA ASP A 11 -6.89 16.51 9.12
C ASP A 11 -8.13 15.82 8.52
N VAL A 12 -8.02 14.52 8.24
CA VAL A 12 -9.16 13.70 7.74
C VAL A 12 -10.20 13.52 8.85
N VAL A 13 -9.78 13.20 10.07
CA VAL A 13 -10.67 13.08 11.24
C VAL A 13 -11.45 14.37 11.45
N GLU A 14 -10.78 15.53 11.41
CA GLU A 14 -11.43 16.82 11.59
C GLU A 14 -12.39 17.17 10.44
N GLN A 15 -12.06 16.79 9.21
CA GLN A 15 -12.97 16.94 8.07
C GLN A 15 -14.28 16.16 8.28
N PHE A 16 -14.20 14.91 8.75
CA PHE A 16 -15.37 14.09 9.05
C PHE A 16 -16.16 14.62 10.24
N ARG A 17 -15.48 15.08 11.30
CA ARG A 17 -16.13 15.70 12.46
C ARG A 17 -16.97 16.89 12.06
N ARG A 18 -16.42 17.80 11.23
CA ARG A 18 -17.14 18.97 10.73
C ARG A 18 -18.31 18.60 9.82
N SER A 19 -18.15 17.58 8.98
CA SER A 19 -19.23 17.11 8.10
C SER A 19 -20.39 16.54 8.89
N LEU A 20 -20.11 15.66 9.85
CA LEU A 20 -21.12 15.05 10.70
C LEU A 20 -21.85 16.09 11.59
N ALA A 21 -21.11 17.01 12.21
CA ALA A 21 -21.69 18.09 13.02
C ALA A 21 -22.66 18.99 12.24
N ARG A 22 -22.48 19.09 10.90
CA ARG A 22 -23.36 19.84 10.00
C ARG A 22 -24.47 18.99 9.39
N GLY A 23 -24.58 17.72 9.77
CA GLY A 23 -25.51 16.77 9.16
C GLY A 23 -25.23 16.47 7.68
N ARG A 24 -24.01 16.78 7.19
CA ARG A 24 -23.63 16.63 5.78
C ARG A 24 -22.78 15.36 5.62
N LEU A 25 -23.44 14.23 5.45
CA LEU A 25 -22.79 12.97 5.13
C LEU A 25 -22.98 12.68 3.63
N ALA A 26 -21.90 12.52 2.89
CA ALA A 26 -21.99 12.08 1.51
C ALA A 26 -22.42 10.61 1.44
N SER A 27 -23.14 10.25 0.39
CA SER A 27 -23.53 8.85 0.12
C SER A 27 -22.35 8.02 -0.39
N THR A 28 -21.36 8.67 -1.02
CA THR A 28 -20.21 7.98 -1.61
C THR A 28 -18.92 8.71 -1.29
N TYR A 29 -17.95 7.98 -0.77
CA TYR A 29 -16.58 8.43 -0.51
C TYR A 29 -15.58 7.64 -1.33
N LEU A 30 -14.55 8.32 -1.83
CA LEU A 30 -13.38 7.71 -2.44
C LEU A 30 -12.14 8.05 -1.58
N PHE A 31 -11.66 7.09 -0.80
CA PHE A 31 -10.46 7.21 0.02
C PHE A 31 -9.24 6.94 -0.84
N VAL A 32 -8.40 7.92 -1.06
CA VAL A 32 -7.20 7.82 -1.89
C VAL A 32 -5.94 8.11 -1.09
N GLY A 33 -4.87 7.41 -1.41
CA GLY A 33 -3.56 7.59 -0.79
C GLY A 33 -2.72 6.32 -0.84
N PRO A 34 -1.45 6.38 -0.43
CA PRO A 34 -0.53 5.25 -0.53
C PRO A 34 -1.03 3.98 0.13
N GLN A 35 -0.55 2.84 -0.32
CA GLN A 35 -0.88 1.56 0.29
C GLN A 35 -0.30 1.47 1.71
N GLY A 36 -1.06 0.88 2.64
CA GLY A 36 -0.59 0.63 4.01
C GLY A 36 -0.55 1.85 4.94
N VAL A 37 -1.22 2.97 4.58
CA VAL A 37 -1.32 4.16 5.45
C VAL A 37 -2.56 4.14 6.37
N GLY A 38 -3.36 3.06 6.37
CA GLY A 38 -4.51 2.92 7.28
C GLY A 38 -5.87 3.31 6.70
N LYS A 39 -6.02 3.50 5.37
CA LYS A 39 -7.31 3.86 4.72
C LYS A 39 -8.44 2.88 5.05
N HIS A 40 -8.19 1.58 4.92
CA HIS A 40 -9.19 0.55 5.23
C HIS A 40 -9.55 0.55 6.72
N THR A 41 -8.56 0.67 7.60
CA THR A 41 -8.78 0.78 9.05
C THR A 41 -9.63 2.00 9.39
N PHE A 42 -9.37 3.13 8.73
CA PHE A 42 -10.19 4.34 8.86
C PHE A 42 -11.63 4.10 8.38
N ALA A 43 -11.82 3.44 7.23
CA ALA A 43 -13.15 3.12 6.71
C ALA A 43 -13.95 2.25 7.69
N LEU A 44 -13.32 1.23 8.29
CA LEU A 44 -13.94 0.39 9.31
C LEU A 44 -14.30 1.18 10.58
N LYS A 45 -13.40 2.03 11.07
CA LYS A 45 -13.67 2.89 12.25
C LYS A 45 -14.78 3.90 11.97
N PHE A 46 -14.82 4.45 10.77
CA PHE A 46 -15.90 5.33 10.35
C PHE A 46 -17.23 4.57 10.23
N ALA A 47 -17.24 3.37 9.65
CA ALA A 47 -18.42 2.50 9.66
C ALA A 47 -18.88 2.17 11.10
N GLN A 48 -17.95 1.85 12.00
CA GLN A 48 -18.23 1.62 13.42
C GLN A 48 -18.90 2.84 14.07
N THR A 49 -18.45 4.05 13.73
CA THR A 49 -19.07 5.30 14.20
C THR A 49 -20.53 5.43 13.72
N LEU A 50 -20.76 5.16 12.44
CA LEU A 50 -22.10 5.31 11.83
C LEU A 50 -23.09 4.24 12.27
N LEU A 51 -22.61 3.08 12.75
CA LEU A 51 -23.39 1.92 13.18
C LEU A 51 -23.46 1.77 14.70
N CYS A 52 -22.73 2.60 15.46
CA CYS A 52 -22.73 2.54 16.93
C CYS A 52 -24.14 2.78 17.49
N ALA A 53 -24.62 1.87 18.34
CA ALA A 53 -25.95 1.98 18.94
C ALA A 53 -26.00 2.93 20.17
N GLU A 54 -24.84 3.14 20.82
CA GLU A 54 -24.74 3.86 22.10
C GLU A 54 -24.35 5.35 21.94
N ARG A 55 -23.62 5.67 20.87
CA ARG A 55 -23.13 7.03 20.67
C ARG A 55 -23.57 7.59 19.31
N PRO A 56 -24.01 8.85 19.28
CA PRO A 56 -24.39 9.48 18.03
C PRO A 56 -23.18 9.65 17.12
N ALA A 57 -23.41 9.49 15.81
CA ALA A 57 -22.34 9.55 14.79
C ALA A 57 -21.64 10.92 14.75
N GLU A 58 -22.33 11.99 15.17
CA GLU A 58 -21.84 13.38 15.21
C GLU A 58 -20.62 13.53 16.13
N LEU A 59 -20.48 12.67 17.14
CA LEU A 59 -19.32 12.68 18.04
C LEU A 59 -18.06 12.14 17.36
N LEU A 60 -18.22 11.37 16.28
CA LEU A 60 -17.13 10.63 15.63
C LEU A 60 -16.32 9.80 16.64
N ASP A 61 -17.00 9.20 17.62
CA ASP A 61 -16.39 8.46 18.73
C ASP A 61 -17.23 7.23 19.06
N PRO A 62 -17.07 6.11 18.33
CA PRO A 62 -17.80 4.87 18.59
C PRO A 62 -17.42 4.31 19.96
N CYS A 63 -18.40 3.75 20.69
CA CYS A 63 -18.16 3.26 22.04
C CYS A 63 -17.19 2.07 22.12
N GLY A 64 -17.07 1.26 21.05
CA GLY A 64 -16.18 0.10 20.95
C GLY A 64 -16.68 -1.19 21.61
N TYR A 65 -17.71 -1.14 22.48
CA TYR A 65 -18.16 -2.29 23.28
C TYR A 65 -19.61 -2.71 23.01
N CYS A 66 -20.46 -1.89 22.40
CA CYS A 66 -21.84 -2.31 22.09
C CYS A 66 -21.86 -3.43 21.04
N PRO A 67 -22.95 -4.22 20.95
CA PRO A 67 -23.04 -5.32 19.99
C PRO A 67 -22.74 -4.90 18.55
N ALA A 68 -23.24 -3.75 18.10
CA ALA A 68 -22.96 -3.23 16.77
C ALA A 68 -21.46 -2.94 16.57
N CYS A 69 -20.81 -2.27 17.52
CA CYS A 69 -19.37 -2.01 17.45
C CYS A 69 -18.54 -3.29 17.42
N MET A 70 -18.91 -4.30 18.23
CA MET A 70 -18.21 -5.59 18.25
C MET A 70 -18.41 -6.36 16.96
N GLN A 71 -19.61 -6.36 16.39
CA GLN A 71 -19.90 -7.00 15.11
C GLN A 71 -19.16 -6.33 13.94
N VAL A 72 -19.02 -4.99 13.94
CA VAL A 72 -18.22 -4.28 12.94
C VAL A 72 -16.75 -4.70 13.03
N LEU A 73 -16.18 -4.77 14.23
CA LEU A 73 -14.80 -5.23 14.44
C LEU A 73 -14.59 -6.69 14.00
N ALA A 74 -15.59 -7.53 14.23
CA ALA A 74 -15.57 -8.94 13.80
C ALA A 74 -15.91 -9.14 12.31
N GLY A 75 -16.30 -8.08 11.58
CA GLY A 75 -16.72 -8.17 10.17
C GLY A 75 -18.05 -8.91 9.96
N THR A 76 -18.89 -9.01 10.99
CA THR A 76 -20.15 -9.79 10.98
C THR A 76 -21.40 -8.92 11.10
N HIS A 77 -21.28 -7.60 11.07
CA HIS A 77 -22.45 -6.71 11.19
C HIS A 77 -23.33 -6.79 9.93
N ALA A 78 -24.63 -7.06 10.11
CA ALA A 78 -25.57 -7.27 9.01
C ALA A 78 -25.70 -6.07 8.03
N ASP A 79 -25.45 -4.85 8.52
CA ASP A 79 -25.52 -3.62 7.73
C ASP A 79 -24.14 -3.11 7.29
N LEU A 80 -23.08 -3.91 7.43
CA LEU A 80 -21.74 -3.64 6.90
C LEU A 80 -21.40 -4.68 5.83
N LEU A 81 -21.28 -4.22 4.60
CA LEU A 81 -20.89 -5.02 3.45
C LEU A 81 -19.43 -4.71 3.12
N THR A 82 -18.56 -5.70 3.11
CA THR A 82 -17.16 -5.49 2.76
C THR A 82 -16.78 -6.43 1.62
N ILE A 83 -16.30 -5.87 0.52
CA ILE A 83 -15.70 -6.62 -0.58
C ILE A 83 -14.31 -6.06 -0.89
N GLY A 84 -13.49 -6.86 -1.52
CA GLY A 84 -12.16 -6.46 -1.98
C GLY A 84 -11.59 -7.49 -2.93
N LYS A 85 -10.35 -7.26 -3.35
CA LYS A 85 -9.65 -8.17 -4.24
C LYS A 85 -9.26 -9.46 -3.50
N PRO A 86 -9.71 -10.65 -3.93
CA PRO A 86 -9.26 -11.91 -3.37
C PRO A 86 -7.75 -12.11 -3.56
N PRO A 87 -7.06 -12.78 -2.63
CA PRO A 87 -5.61 -12.97 -2.71
C PRO A 87 -5.14 -13.73 -3.96
N ASP A 88 -5.96 -14.65 -4.46
CA ASP A 88 -5.72 -15.52 -5.61
C ASP A 88 -6.06 -14.87 -6.95
N ARG A 89 -6.59 -13.64 -6.97
CA ARG A 89 -7.03 -12.94 -8.18
C ARG A 89 -6.31 -11.61 -8.38
N SER A 90 -6.25 -11.17 -9.63
CA SER A 90 -5.70 -9.86 -10.01
C SER A 90 -6.74 -8.74 -9.94
N GLU A 91 -8.03 -9.08 -9.98
CA GLU A 91 -9.15 -8.13 -10.03
C GLU A 91 -10.23 -8.52 -9.02
N ILE A 92 -11.08 -7.56 -8.68
CA ILE A 92 -12.31 -7.81 -7.92
C ILE A 92 -13.33 -8.50 -8.84
N PRO A 93 -13.75 -9.74 -8.52
CA PRO A 93 -14.73 -10.43 -9.35
C PRO A 93 -16.05 -9.68 -9.42
N VAL A 94 -16.58 -9.50 -10.65
CA VAL A 94 -17.86 -8.81 -10.88
C VAL A 94 -19.01 -9.48 -10.11
N GLN A 95 -18.92 -10.79 -9.87
CA GLN A 95 -19.90 -11.56 -9.10
C GLN A 95 -20.05 -11.05 -7.66
N LEU A 96 -19.02 -10.48 -7.06
CA LEU A 96 -19.11 -9.86 -5.72
C LEU A 96 -19.96 -8.59 -5.74
N LEU A 97 -20.04 -7.93 -6.89
CA LEU A 97 -20.82 -6.70 -7.06
C LEU A 97 -22.28 -6.97 -7.41
N ILE A 98 -22.56 -7.91 -8.31
CA ILE A 98 -23.90 -8.12 -8.89
C ILE A 98 -24.42 -9.56 -8.83
N GLY A 99 -23.73 -10.47 -8.13
CA GLY A 99 -24.09 -11.89 -8.12
C GLY A 99 -23.66 -12.65 -9.36
N ALA A 100 -23.84 -13.96 -9.39
CA ALA A 100 -23.44 -14.86 -10.47
C ALA A 100 -24.63 -15.60 -11.08
N GLY A 101 -24.53 -15.97 -12.36
CA GLY A 101 -25.52 -16.80 -13.05
C GLY A 101 -26.96 -16.29 -12.96
N ASP A 102 -27.90 -17.14 -12.59
CA ASP A 102 -29.32 -16.81 -12.45
C ASP A 102 -29.64 -15.84 -11.31
N ARG A 103 -28.68 -15.61 -10.42
CA ARG A 103 -28.79 -14.67 -9.30
C ARG A 103 -28.23 -13.27 -9.62
N ARG A 104 -27.77 -13.06 -10.85
CA ARG A 104 -27.25 -11.77 -11.29
C ARG A 104 -28.28 -10.66 -11.02
N MET A 105 -27.85 -9.55 -10.41
CA MET A 105 -28.67 -8.42 -9.95
C MET A 105 -29.67 -8.73 -8.80
N ARG A 106 -29.64 -9.95 -8.27
CA ARG A 106 -30.45 -10.35 -7.09
C ARG A 106 -29.60 -10.66 -5.88
N GLU A 107 -28.30 -10.70 -6.06
CA GLU A 107 -27.26 -10.89 -5.02
C GLU A 107 -26.09 -9.96 -5.31
N GLY A 108 -25.16 -9.86 -4.37
CA GLY A 108 -23.96 -9.05 -4.46
C GLY A 108 -24.14 -7.63 -3.91
N LEU A 109 -23.04 -6.89 -3.80
CA LEU A 109 -22.99 -5.62 -3.10
C LEU A 109 -24.03 -4.61 -3.59
N CYS A 110 -24.25 -4.49 -4.91
CA CYS A 110 -25.19 -3.52 -5.48
C CYS A 110 -26.66 -3.84 -5.11
N HIS A 111 -27.01 -5.12 -5.03
CA HIS A 111 -28.30 -5.54 -4.54
C HIS A 111 -28.41 -5.33 -3.03
N ASP A 112 -27.43 -5.83 -2.30
CA ASP A 112 -27.47 -5.85 -0.83
C ASP A 112 -27.48 -4.45 -0.24
N ILE A 113 -26.72 -3.48 -0.79
CA ILE A 113 -26.72 -2.09 -0.32
C ILE A 113 -28.09 -1.40 -0.54
N SER A 114 -28.90 -1.89 -1.50
CA SER A 114 -30.22 -1.34 -1.80
C SER A 114 -31.31 -1.80 -0.82
N LEU A 115 -31.05 -2.83 -0.03
CA LEU A 115 -31.95 -3.32 0.97
C LEU A 115 -32.07 -2.36 2.15
N LYS A 116 -33.22 -2.36 2.83
CA LYS A 116 -33.39 -1.58 4.07
C LYS A 116 -32.38 -2.01 5.13
N PRO A 117 -31.82 -1.07 5.91
CA PRO A 117 -30.96 -1.42 7.02
C PRO A 117 -31.67 -2.36 8.01
N PHE A 118 -31.01 -3.44 8.39
CA PHE A 118 -31.56 -4.46 9.29
C PHE A 118 -31.78 -3.90 10.69
N MET A 119 -30.84 -3.09 11.20
CA MET A 119 -30.90 -2.47 12.51
C MET A 119 -31.56 -1.08 12.50
N GLY A 120 -32.21 -0.68 11.39
CA GLY A 120 -32.92 0.60 11.27
C GLY A 120 -32.08 1.86 11.12
N GLY A 121 -30.75 1.75 11.21
CA GLY A 121 -29.78 2.83 11.07
C GLY A 121 -29.41 3.14 9.63
N ARG A 122 -28.16 2.86 9.27
CA ARG A 122 -27.56 3.01 7.95
C ARG A 122 -27.06 1.67 7.44
N ARG A 123 -26.91 1.55 6.11
CA ARG A 123 -26.24 0.46 5.46
C ARG A 123 -24.96 0.93 4.83
N ILE A 124 -23.85 0.24 5.08
CA ILE A 124 -22.52 0.71 4.69
C ILE A 124 -21.87 -0.35 3.80
N ALA A 125 -21.29 0.08 2.69
CA ALA A 125 -20.47 -0.76 1.83
C ALA A 125 -19.04 -0.24 1.80
N ILE A 126 -18.06 -1.12 2.03
CA ILE A 126 -16.63 -0.84 1.85
C ILE A 126 -16.14 -1.70 0.70
N ILE A 127 -15.60 -1.05 -0.33
CA ILE A 127 -14.93 -1.69 -1.47
C ILE A 127 -13.45 -1.43 -1.29
N ASP A 128 -12.74 -2.42 -0.76
CA ASP A 128 -11.29 -2.32 -0.60
C ASP A 128 -10.58 -2.67 -1.90
N ASP A 129 -9.34 -2.18 -2.06
CA ASP A 129 -8.56 -2.39 -3.29
C ASP A 129 -9.33 -1.99 -4.57
N ALA A 130 -10.11 -0.91 -4.54
CA ALA A 130 -10.95 -0.45 -5.65
C ALA A 130 -10.15 -0.18 -6.94
N ASP A 131 -8.82 -0.06 -6.85
CA ASP A 131 -7.90 -0.01 -8.01
C ASP A 131 -7.96 -1.26 -8.89
N HIS A 132 -8.47 -2.35 -8.36
CA HIS A 132 -8.61 -3.65 -9.01
C HIS A 132 -10.04 -3.93 -9.52
N LEU A 133 -10.90 -2.90 -9.56
CA LEU A 133 -12.15 -2.96 -10.30
C LEU A 133 -11.81 -2.93 -11.80
N ASN A 134 -12.26 -3.96 -12.53
CA ASN A 134 -12.22 -3.90 -14.00
C ASN A 134 -13.34 -2.98 -14.51
N GLU A 135 -13.35 -2.70 -15.80
CA GLU A 135 -14.32 -1.79 -16.42
C GLU A 135 -15.78 -2.26 -16.23
N GLU A 136 -16.05 -3.57 -16.35
CA GLU A 136 -17.38 -4.13 -16.11
C GLU A 136 -17.83 -3.91 -14.67
N GLY A 137 -16.96 -4.22 -13.68
CA GLY A 137 -17.25 -4.04 -12.28
C GLY A 137 -17.48 -2.57 -11.90
N ALA A 138 -16.66 -1.68 -12.44
CA ALA A 138 -16.82 -0.24 -12.24
C ALA A 138 -18.16 0.26 -12.83
N ASN A 139 -18.52 -0.18 -14.04
CA ASN A 139 -19.77 0.20 -14.69
C ASN A 139 -21.01 -0.33 -13.93
N CYS A 140 -20.94 -1.54 -13.34
CA CYS A 140 -22.02 -2.08 -12.52
C CYS A 140 -22.32 -1.21 -11.29
N LEU A 141 -21.30 -0.56 -10.73
CA LEU A 141 -21.47 0.35 -9.58
C LEU A 141 -22.10 1.69 -9.95
N LEU A 142 -21.97 2.17 -11.20
CA LEU A 142 -22.37 3.53 -11.58
C LEU A 142 -23.81 3.84 -11.23
N LYS A 143 -24.75 2.93 -11.50
CA LYS A 143 -26.17 3.13 -11.17
C LYS A 143 -26.38 3.33 -9.66
N THR A 144 -25.70 2.55 -8.84
CA THR A 144 -25.77 2.65 -7.37
C THR A 144 -25.12 3.94 -6.85
N LEU A 145 -24.09 4.44 -7.56
CA LEU A 145 -23.43 5.70 -7.19
C LEU A 145 -24.19 6.94 -7.68
N GLU A 146 -24.97 6.82 -8.77
CA GLU A 146 -25.83 7.89 -9.29
C GLU A 146 -27.07 8.08 -8.42
N GLU A 147 -27.71 6.98 -8.06
CA GLU A 147 -28.91 6.97 -7.24
C GLU A 147 -28.69 6.13 -5.97
N PRO A 148 -27.87 6.65 -5.03
CA PRO A 148 -27.52 5.89 -3.84
C PRO A 148 -28.77 5.62 -2.99
N PRO A 149 -28.95 4.38 -2.52
CA PRO A 149 -30.09 4.02 -1.70
C PRO A 149 -30.19 4.90 -0.45
N PRO A 150 -31.41 5.25 0.00
CA PRO A 150 -31.58 6.06 1.21
C PRO A 150 -30.88 5.44 2.41
N LYS A 151 -30.18 6.28 3.20
CA LYS A 151 -29.42 5.85 4.37
C LYS A 151 -28.26 4.88 4.06
N SER A 152 -27.77 4.83 2.82
CA SER A 152 -26.58 4.10 2.47
C SER A 152 -25.34 4.98 2.49
N VAL A 153 -24.18 4.38 2.74
CA VAL A 153 -22.85 4.99 2.60
C VAL A 153 -21.94 4.00 1.89
N ILE A 154 -21.32 4.43 0.80
CA ILE A 154 -20.39 3.61 0.02
C ILE A 154 -19.00 4.21 0.15
N ILE A 155 -18.01 3.40 0.51
CA ILE A 155 -16.61 3.81 0.66
C ILE A 155 -15.75 2.97 -0.26
N LEU A 156 -15.16 3.61 -1.27
CA LEU A 156 -14.15 2.98 -2.13
C LEU A 156 -12.76 3.33 -1.58
N VAL A 157 -11.91 2.33 -1.42
CA VAL A 157 -10.52 2.50 -0.97
C VAL A 157 -9.58 2.24 -2.15
N SER A 158 -8.79 3.24 -2.51
CA SER A 158 -7.94 3.26 -3.70
C SER A 158 -6.55 3.82 -3.37
N THR A 159 -5.56 3.53 -4.18
CA THR A 159 -4.22 4.12 -4.03
C THR A 159 -4.13 5.50 -4.68
N SER A 160 -4.87 5.74 -5.76
CA SER A 160 -4.90 7.02 -6.47
C SER A 160 -6.29 7.27 -7.07
N ALA A 161 -6.68 8.55 -7.14
CA ALA A 161 -7.90 8.94 -7.82
C ALA A 161 -7.85 8.62 -9.32
N ASP A 162 -6.67 8.69 -9.94
CA ASP A 162 -6.49 8.47 -11.38
C ASP A 162 -6.62 7.01 -11.80
N ARG A 163 -6.58 6.08 -10.83
CA ARG A 163 -6.89 4.66 -11.06
C ARG A 163 -8.38 4.37 -11.10
N GLN A 164 -9.21 5.36 -10.81
CA GLN A 164 -10.66 5.23 -10.86
C GLN A 164 -11.23 5.89 -12.10
N LEU A 165 -12.30 5.32 -12.65
CA LEU A 165 -13.01 5.92 -13.79
C LEU A 165 -13.46 7.35 -13.46
N PRO A 166 -13.38 8.28 -14.41
CA PRO A 166 -13.87 9.65 -14.22
C PRO A 166 -15.31 9.73 -13.71
N THR A 167 -16.14 8.76 -14.12
CA THR A 167 -17.55 8.62 -13.72
C THR A 167 -17.72 8.27 -12.24
N ILE A 168 -16.84 7.46 -11.65
CA ILE A 168 -16.81 7.16 -10.21
C ILE A 168 -16.31 8.38 -9.45
N ARG A 169 -15.24 9.03 -9.94
CA ARG A 169 -14.65 10.21 -9.31
C ARG A 169 -15.64 11.38 -9.20
N SER A 170 -16.41 11.63 -10.25
CA SER A 170 -17.38 12.74 -10.27
C SER A 170 -18.56 12.56 -9.30
N ARG A 171 -18.83 11.33 -8.86
CA ARG A 171 -19.93 10.96 -7.95
C ARG A 171 -19.47 10.67 -6.53
N SER A 172 -18.18 10.81 -6.25
CA SER A 172 -17.58 10.48 -4.97
C SER A 172 -16.96 11.71 -4.31
N GLN A 173 -17.14 11.84 -3.01
CA GLN A 173 -16.35 12.79 -2.23
C GLN A 173 -14.95 12.20 -2.01
N ILE A 174 -13.94 12.82 -2.62
CA ILE A 174 -12.56 12.36 -2.53
C ILE A 174 -11.96 12.77 -1.19
N ILE A 175 -11.45 11.80 -0.43
CA ILE A 175 -10.73 11.99 0.83
C ILE A 175 -9.29 11.54 0.62
N ARG A 176 -8.33 12.43 0.85
CA ARG A 176 -6.91 12.16 0.60
C ARG A 176 -6.20 11.82 1.90
N PHE A 177 -5.60 10.63 1.93
CA PHE A 177 -4.71 10.16 2.97
C PHE A 177 -3.27 10.38 2.55
N ARG A 178 -2.46 10.94 3.42
CA ARG A 178 -1.03 11.17 3.17
C ARG A 178 -0.19 10.00 3.67
N HIS A 179 1.09 10.00 3.30
CA HIS A 179 2.08 9.16 3.95
C HIS A 179 2.10 9.46 5.45
N LEU A 180 2.25 8.42 6.28
CA LEU A 180 2.48 8.61 7.70
C LEU A 180 3.88 9.20 7.92
N GLU A 181 4.02 10.07 8.90
CA GLU A 181 5.32 10.56 9.32
C GLU A 181 6.16 9.43 9.91
N CYS A 182 7.49 9.46 9.69
CA CYS A 182 8.38 8.40 10.17
C CYS A 182 8.26 8.17 11.68
N GLY A 183 8.09 9.24 12.48
CA GLY A 183 7.87 9.11 13.92
C GLY A 183 6.60 8.34 14.26
N VAL A 184 5.51 8.61 13.54
CA VAL A 184 4.22 7.91 13.72
C VAL A 184 4.35 6.43 13.36
N VAL A 185 5.03 6.10 12.25
CA VAL A 185 5.27 4.70 11.86
C VAL A 185 6.11 3.99 12.91
N ALA A 186 7.17 4.62 13.42
CA ALA A 186 8.02 4.04 14.46
C ALA A 186 7.23 3.79 15.76
N ASP A 187 6.38 4.73 16.19
CA ASP A 187 5.52 4.57 17.37
C ASP A 187 4.52 3.43 17.19
N LEU A 188 3.92 3.29 16.01
CA LEU A 188 3.00 2.20 15.69
C LEU A 188 3.72 0.84 15.69
N LEU A 189 4.95 0.73 15.15
CA LEU A 189 5.73 -0.50 15.18
C LEU A 189 6.03 -0.96 16.61
N LEU A 190 6.35 -0.01 17.50
CA LEU A 190 6.57 -0.31 18.93
C LEU A 190 5.27 -0.71 19.63
N ALA A 191 4.16 0.00 19.38
CA ALA A 191 2.86 -0.30 19.96
C ALA A 191 2.33 -1.67 19.53
N GLU A 192 2.60 -2.10 18.29
CA GLU A 192 2.25 -3.42 17.76
C GLU A 192 3.26 -4.52 18.12
N GLN A 193 4.32 -4.18 18.85
CA GLN A 193 5.38 -5.12 19.24
C GLN A 193 6.09 -5.79 18.03
N VAL A 194 6.14 -5.11 16.88
CA VAL A 194 6.93 -5.57 15.73
C VAL A 194 8.41 -5.55 16.06
N THR A 195 8.84 -4.55 16.79
CA THR A 195 10.15 -4.46 17.45
C THR A 195 10.00 -3.80 18.83
N THR A 196 10.96 -4.03 19.72
CA THR A 196 11.05 -3.35 21.03
C THR A 196 12.15 -2.28 21.04
N ASP A 197 12.96 -2.21 19.98
CA ASP A 197 14.06 -1.27 19.85
C ASP A 197 13.62 -0.02 19.09
N ARG A 198 13.79 1.13 19.71
CA ARG A 198 13.45 2.44 19.13
C ARG A 198 14.28 2.78 17.90
N GLU A 199 15.57 2.44 17.89
CA GLU A 199 16.45 2.71 16.77
C GLU A 199 16.06 1.85 15.56
N GLU A 200 15.76 0.58 15.81
CA GLU A 200 15.23 -0.31 14.78
C GLU A 200 13.89 0.17 14.23
N ALA A 201 12.93 0.53 15.09
CA ALA A 201 11.65 1.08 14.67
C ALA A 201 11.83 2.32 13.77
N GLN A 202 12.73 3.22 14.13
CA GLN A 202 13.03 4.42 13.34
C GLN A 202 13.69 4.06 11.99
N ARG A 203 14.59 3.08 11.96
CA ARG A 203 15.19 2.59 10.72
C ARG A 203 14.14 2.00 9.79
N LEU A 204 13.27 1.12 10.30
CA LEU A 204 12.18 0.53 9.51
C LEU A 204 11.22 1.59 8.98
N ALA A 205 10.88 2.58 9.80
CA ALA A 205 10.02 3.69 9.42
C ALA A 205 10.63 4.53 8.28
N ASN A 206 11.93 4.82 8.31
CA ASN A 206 12.62 5.59 7.28
C ASN A 206 12.56 4.90 5.90
N TYR A 207 12.64 3.56 5.87
CA TYR A 207 12.57 2.78 4.63
C TYR A 207 11.14 2.43 4.20
N SER A 208 10.13 2.68 5.04
CA SER A 208 8.74 2.33 4.78
C SER A 208 8.00 3.30 3.86
N GLU A 209 8.56 4.48 3.61
CA GLU A 209 7.88 5.59 2.91
C GLU A 209 6.50 5.90 3.52
N GLY A 210 6.41 5.86 4.85
CA GLY A 210 5.17 6.13 5.58
C GLY A 210 4.09 5.06 5.46
N SER A 211 4.45 3.84 5.06
CA SER A 211 3.54 2.68 4.97
C SER A 211 3.81 1.69 6.10
N LEU A 212 2.85 1.51 7.01
CA LEU A 212 2.98 0.55 8.11
C LEU A 212 3.08 -0.90 7.61
N VAL A 213 2.41 -1.24 6.51
CA VAL A 213 2.51 -2.57 5.88
C VAL A 213 3.93 -2.82 5.38
N ARG A 214 4.54 -1.82 4.71
CA ARG A 214 5.94 -1.93 4.27
C ARG A 214 6.90 -1.99 5.45
N ALA A 215 6.67 -1.18 6.49
CA ALA A 215 7.50 -1.18 7.69
C ALA A 215 7.53 -2.56 8.36
N ARG A 216 6.36 -3.20 8.53
CA ARG A 216 6.28 -4.59 9.05
C ARG A 216 7.02 -5.60 8.17
N ALA A 217 6.90 -5.47 6.86
CA ALA A 217 7.57 -6.36 5.93
C ALA A 217 9.10 -6.15 5.91
N LEU A 218 9.58 -4.97 6.32
CA LEU A 218 11.00 -4.67 6.49
C LEU A 218 11.56 -5.18 7.83
N ALA A 219 10.74 -5.67 8.76
CA ALA A 219 11.20 -6.16 10.06
C ALA A 219 11.86 -7.55 10.00
N ASP A 220 11.97 -8.18 8.82
CA ASP A 220 12.66 -9.45 8.60
C ASP A 220 14.19 -9.26 8.71
N PRO A 221 14.87 -9.85 9.73
CA PRO A 221 16.33 -9.71 9.90
C PRO A 221 17.13 -10.27 8.72
N GLU A 222 16.66 -11.35 8.08
CA GLU A 222 17.35 -11.94 6.92
C GLU A 222 17.33 -11.00 5.71
N LEU A 223 16.30 -10.18 5.60
CA LEU A 223 16.26 -9.14 4.56
C LEU A 223 17.40 -8.12 4.71
N TRP A 224 17.69 -7.68 5.93
CA TRP A 224 18.78 -6.73 6.19
C TRP A 224 20.16 -7.35 5.99
N LYS A 225 20.32 -8.60 6.37
CA LYS A 225 21.55 -9.36 6.11
C LYS A 225 21.78 -9.49 4.60
N PHE A 226 20.76 -9.90 3.86
CA PHE A 226 20.84 -10.01 2.40
C PHE A 226 21.05 -8.65 1.72
N ARG A 227 20.47 -7.56 2.27
CA ARG A 227 20.73 -6.20 1.80
C ARG A 227 22.23 -5.88 1.81
N GLY A 228 22.94 -6.22 2.88
CA GLY A 228 24.40 -6.01 2.96
C GLY A 228 25.13 -6.75 1.84
N GLU A 229 24.76 -8.01 1.54
CA GLU A 229 25.33 -8.78 0.43
C GLU A 229 25.02 -8.15 -0.93
N LEU A 230 23.78 -7.69 -1.14
CA LEU A 230 23.35 -7.00 -2.35
C LEU A 230 24.16 -5.71 -2.56
N LEU A 231 24.21 -4.83 -1.55
CA LEU A 231 24.94 -3.56 -1.61
C LEU A 231 26.43 -3.76 -1.86
N LYS A 232 27.03 -4.77 -1.24
CA LYS A 232 28.42 -5.16 -1.49
C LYS A 232 28.64 -5.55 -2.95
N GLY A 233 27.74 -6.37 -3.54
CA GLY A 233 27.84 -6.78 -4.94
C GLY A 233 27.65 -5.61 -5.91
N LEU A 234 26.70 -4.69 -5.61
CA LEU A 234 26.46 -3.50 -6.44
C LEU A 234 27.61 -2.48 -6.35
N ALA A 235 28.35 -2.44 -5.24
CA ALA A 235 29.49 -1.53 -5.06
C ALA A 235 30.77 -2.01 -5.74
N GLU A 236 30.80 -3.21 -6.30
CA GLU A 236 31.98 -3.71 -7.02
C GLU A 236 32.16 -2.97 -8.37
N PRO A 237 33.41 -2.62 -8.77
CA PRO A 237 33.67 -1.92 -10.05
C PRO A 237 33.31 -2.77 -11.29
N ARG A 238 33.19 -4.06 -11.13
CA ARG A 238 32.69 -5.02 -12.14
C ARG A 238 31.74 -6.01 -11.45
N PRO A 239 30.48 -5.66 -11.30
CA PRO A 239 29.51 -6.54 -10.65
C PRO A 239 29.39 -7.88 -11.37
N ASP A 240 29.45 -8.97 -10.62
CA ASP A 240 29.11 -10.31 -11.13
C ASP A 240 27.58 -10.43 -11.15
N SER A 241 26.97 -9.92 -12.24
CA SER A 241 25.52 -9.87 -12.42
C SER A 241 24.87 -11.25 -12.34
N LEU A 242 25.52 -12.30 -12.88
CA LEU A 242 24.97 -13.65 -12.87
C LEU A 242 24.93 -14.25 -11.45
N ARG A 243 26.02 -14.10 -10.69
CA ARG A 243 26.08 -14.55 -9.30
C ARG A 243 25.06 -13.82 -8.45
N LEU A 244 24.97 -12.51 -8.62
CA LEU A 244 24.04 -11.67 -7.86
C LEU A 244 22.59 -12.01 -8.20
N ALA A 245 22.26 -12.25 -9.48
CA ALA A 245 20.93 -12.66 -9.91
C ALA A 245 20.52 -14.00 -9.29
N LYS A 246 21.40 -15.00 -9.30
CA LYS A 246 21.14 -16.29 -8.65
C LYS A 246 20.86 -16.13 -7.15
N ALA A 247 21.64 -15.30 -6.45
CA ALA A 247 21.44 -15.04 -5.03
C ALA A 247 20.10 -14.33 -4.76
N VAL A 248 19.76 -13.31 -5.57
CA VAL A 248 18.48 -12.59 -5.45
C VAL A 248 17.29 -13.50 -5.73
N VAL A 249 17.35 -14.33 -6.78
CA VAL A 249 16.27 -15.30 -7.10
C VAL A 249 16.07 -16.27 -5.95
N ALA A 250 17.16 -16.87 -5.43
CA ALA A 250 17.09 -17.82 -4.33
C ALA A 250 16.46 -17.18 -3.08
N PHE A 251 16.91 -15.99 -2.70
CA PHE A 251 16.38 -15.27 -1.54
C PHE A 251 14.90 -14.85 -1.72
N VAL A 252 14.49 -14.47 -2.92
CA VAL A 252 13.07 -14.15 -3.21
C VAL A 252 12.23 -15.43 -3.13
N ASP A 253 12.74 -16.57 -3.56
CA ASP A 253 12.03 -17.86 -3.51
C ASP A 253 11.83 -18.37 -2.07
N GLU A 254 12.71 -18.04 -1.13
CA GLU A 254 12.55 -18.32 0.30
C GLU A 254 11.35 -17.64 0.94
N ALA A 255 10.78 -16.58 0.33
CA ALA A 255 9.56 -15.93 0.80
C ALA A 255 8.31 -16.84 0.73
N GLY A 256 8.40 -18.03 0.13
CA GLY A 256 7.34 -19.01 0.03
C GLY A 256 6.91 -19.30 -1.41
N LYS A 257 5.88 -20.14 -1.55
CA LYS A 257 5.41 -20.57 -2.89
C LYS A 257 4.47 -19.54 -3.56
N GLU A 258 3.85 -18.67 -2.78
CA GLU A 258 2.88 -17.71 -3.28
C GLU A 258 3.54 -16.46 -3.89
N ALA A 259 2.89 -15.91 -4.92
CA ALA A 259 3.39 -14.74 -5.63
C ALA A 259 3.45 -13.44 -4.79
N PRO A 260 2.46 -13.11 -3.91
CA PRO A 260 2.47 -11.84 -3.18
C PRO A 260 3.67 -11.65 -2.24
N PRO A 261 4.08 -12.62 -1.38
CA PRO A 261 5.27 -12.48 -0.54
C PRO A 261 6.56 -12.35 -1.37
N ARG A 262 6.69 -13.13 -2.44
CA ARG A 262 7.85 -13.05 -3.35
C ARG A 262 7.97 -11.69 -4.01
N ARG A 263 6.86 -11.13 -4.51
CA ARG A 263 6.84 -9.79 -5.11
C ARG A 263 7.19 -8.71 -4.09
N MET A 264 6.69 -8.83 -2.86
CA MET A 264 7.03 -7.89 -1.79
C MET A 264 8.53 -7.91 -1.51
N ARG A 265 9.14 -9.08 -1.33
CA ARG A 265 10.58 -9.24 -1.10
C ARG A 265 11.40 -8.72 -2.28
N ALA A 266 11.02 -9.07 -3.51
CA ALA A 266 11.67 -8.55 -4.72
C ALA A 266 11.61 -7.03 -4.80
N ARG A 267 10.47 -6.41 -4.50
CA ARG A 267 10.29 -4.97 -4.46
C ARG A 267 11.21 -4.29 -3.43
N GLN A 268 11.39 -4.91 -2.27
CA GLN A 268 12.30 -4.41 -1.23
C GLN A 268 13.76 -4.41 -1.72
N LEU A 269 14.21 -5.50 -2.36
CA LEU A 269 15.57 -5.60 -2.89
C LEU A 269 15.84 -4.57 -4.01
N VAL A 270 14.89 -4.42 -4.93
CA VAL A 270 14.99 -3.40 -5.99
C VAL A 270 14.99 -1.99 -5.38
N GLY A 271 14.19 -1.75 -4.33
CA GLY A 271 14.19 -0.50 -3.58
C GLY A 271 15.56 -0.19 -2.94
N PHE A 272 16.20 -1.17 -2.33
CA PHE A 272 17.55 -1.00 -1.76
C PHE A 272 18.60 -0.69 -2.84
N ALA A 273 18.50 -1.32 -3.99
CA ALA A 273 19.40 -1.03 -5.12
C ALA A 273 19.15 0.39 -5.69
N ALA A 274 17.90 0.80 -5.84
CA ALA A 274 17.55 2.14 -6.27
C ALA A 274 18.09 3.21 -5.32
N ASP A 275 17.95 2.99 -4.00
CA ASP A 275 18.50 3.88 -2.97
C ASP A 275 20.03 3.96 -3.04
N PHE A 276 20.71 2.82 -3.25
CA PHE A 276 22.16 2.80 -3.40
C PHE A 276 22.61 3.65 -4.59
N TYR A 277 22.04 3.46 -5.77
CA TYR A 277 22.44 4.21 -6.96
C TYR A 277 22.05 5.69 -6.87
N ARG A 278 20.91 6.01 -6.28
CA ARG A 278 20.50 7.40 -6.02
C ARG A 278 21.49 8.11 -5.10
N HIS A 279 21.93 7.46 -4.03
CA HIS A 279 22.93 8.03 -3.13
C HIS A 279 24.32 8.08 -3.75
N LEU A 280 24.68 7.10 -4.58
CA LEU A 280 25.93 7.11 -5.32
C LEU A 280 25.98 8.32 -6.28
N ALA A 281 24.94 8.53 -7.10
CA ALA A 281 24.85 9.70 -8.00
C ALA A 281 25.00 11.02 -7.23
N ARG A 282 24.33 11.14 -6.08
CA ARG A 282 24.44 12.34 -5.22
C ARG A 282 25.85 12.52 -4.65
N ARG A 283 26.50 11.43 -4.21
CA ARG A 283 27.86 11.47 -3.65
C ARG A 283 28.89 11.82 -4.71
N LEU A 284 28.77 11.30 -5.94
CA LEU A 284 29.62 11.71 -7.07
C LEU A 284 29.49 13.21 -7.36
N ASN A 285 28.32 13.80 -7.09
CA ASN A 285 28.07 15.25 -7.12
C ASN A 285 28.36 15.96 -5.78
N ARG A 286 29.18 15.38 -4.92
CA ARG A 286 29.65 15.96 -3.65
C ARG A 286 28.56 16.26 -2.61
N ALA A 287 27.39 15.63 -2.71
CA ALA A 287 26.37 15.74 -1.68
C ALA A 287 26.80 14.99 -0.39
N GLU A 288 26.16 15.26 0.72
CA GLU A 288 26.41 14.57 1.98
C GLU A 288 26.11 13.05 1.89
N PRO A 289 26.85 12.20 2.64
CA PRO A 289 26.61 10.78 2.68
C PRO A 289 25.21 10.48 3.25
N PRO A 290 24.61 9.31 2.93
CA PRO A 290 23.35 8.89 3.54
C PRO A 290 23.50 8.71 5.05
N ALA A 291 22.40 8.94 5.80
CA ALA A 291 22.37 8.77 7.25
C ALA A 291 22.53 7.28 7.68
N ASP A 292 22.13 6.35 6.83
CA ASP A 292 22.33 4.92 7.07
C ASP A 292 23.81 4.56 6.90
N ARG A 293 24.43 4.14 8.01
CA ARG A 293 25.88 3.86 8.07
C ARG A 293 26.33 2.73 7.13
N GLU A 294 25.55 1.68 6.99
CA GLU A 294 25.85 0.55 6.11
C GLU A 294 25.79 0.99 4.65
N LEU A 295 24.70 1.68 4.27
CA LEU A 295 24.56 2.24 2.93
C LEU A 295 25.68 3.23 2.62
N ALA A 296 26.02 4.12 3.57
CA ALA A 296 27.11 5.09 3.43
C ALA A 296 28.45 4.39 3.14
N ALA A 297 28.78 3.34 3.90
CA ALA A 297 30.04 2.60 3.70
C ALA A 297 30.14 1.98 2.29
N HIS A 298 29.04 1.41 1.77
CA HIS A 298 29.03 0.83 0.42
C HIS A 298 29.06 1.91 -0.67
N VAL A 299 28.36 3.04 -0.47
CA VAL A 299 28.37 4.18 -1.40
C VAL A 299 29.78 4.80 -1.46
N GLU A 300 30.44 5.04 -0.32
CA GLU A 300 31.81 5.59 -0.31
C GLU A 300 32.83 4.64 -0.96
N ARG A 301 32.67 3.33 -0.75
CA ARG A 301 33.48 2.33 -1.45
C ARG A 301 33.29 2.42 -2.97
N ALA A 302 32.05 2.52 -3.43
CA ALA A 302 31.75 2.67 -4.85
C ALA A 302 32.33 3.99 -5.40
N VAL A 303 32.17 5.13 -4.72
CA VAL A 303 32.76 6.42 -5.14
C VAL A 303 34.26 6.30 -5.36
N ALA A 304 34.99 5.53 -4.54
CA ALA A 304 36.43 5.37 -4.62
C ALA A 304 36.90 4.45 -5.78
N THR A 305 36.06 3.54 -6.24
CA THR A 305 36.46 2.45 -7.15
C THR A 305 35.64 2.33 -8.42
N TRP A 306 34.52 3.05 -8.51
CA TRP A 306 33.57 2.92 -9.59
C TRP A 306 34.13 3.51 -10.90
N PRO A 307 34.02 2.81 -12.03
CA PRO A 307 34.61 3.26 -13.30
C PRO A 307 33.72 4.26 -14.07
N ALA A 308 32.51 4.54 -13.58
CA ALA A 308 31.48 5.30 -14.26
C ALA A 308 31.18 6.64 -13.52
N ASP A 309 30.40 7.50 -14.14
CA ASP A 309 30.01 8.82 -13.67
C ASP A 309 28.65 8.85 -12.94
N ASP A 310 28.22 10.03 -12.56
CA ASP A 310 26.94 10.28 -11.90
C ASP A 310 25.74 10.07 -12.83
N GLU A 311 25.88 10.30 -14.13
CA GLU A 311 24.84 10.04 -15.13
C GLU A 311 24.57 8.53 -15.22
N THR A 312 25.63 7.72 -15.23
CA THR A 312 25.52 6.26 -15.19
C THR A 312 24.86 5.78 -13.89
N ALA A 313 25.20 6.36 -12.75
CA ALA A 313 24.55 6.03 -11.48
C ALA A 313 23.05 6.40 -11.50
N ALA A 314 22.68 7.52 -12.09
CA ALA A 314 21.29 7.92 -12.30
C ALA A 314 20.55 6.94 -13.23
N ALA A 315 21.16 6.52 -14.34
CA ALA A 315 20.60 5.52 -15.25
C ALA A 315 20.39 4.15 -14.56
N CYS A 316 21.31 3.75 -13.69
CA CYS A 316 21.12 2.54 -12.86
C CYS A 316 19.92 2.67 -11.89
N ALA A 317 19.74 3.84 -11.28
CA ALA A 317 18.58 4.09 -10.44
C ALA A 317 17.27 4.04 -11.25
N GLU A 318 17.23 4.63 -12.43
CA GLU A 318 16.08 4.57 -13.35
C GLU A 318 15.78 3.13 -13.77
N ARG A 319 16.81 2.35 -14.10
CA ARG A 319 16.64 0.92 -14.41
C ARG A 319 16.05 0.10 -13.26
N CYS A 320 16.34 0.49 -12.01
CA CYS A 320 15.67 -0.09 -10.84
C CYS A 320 14.17 0.28 -10.78
N LEU A 321 13.79 1.51 -11.13
CA LEU A 321 12.37 1.90 -11.21
C LEU A 321 11.62 1.10 -12.29
N ASP A 322 12.24 0.84 -13.44
CA ASP A 322 11.68 -0.02 -14.49
C ASP A 322 11.46 -1.46 -13.99
N ALA A 323 12.41 -1.98 -13.19
CA ALA A 323 12.26 -3.31 -12.59
C ALA A 323 11.04 -3.40 -11.65
N LEU A 324 10.70 -2.33 -10.92
CA LEU A 324 9.48 -2.28 -10.11
C LEU A 324 8.21 -2.42 -10.98
N ALA A 325 8.20 -1.83 -12.17
CA ALA A 325 7.08 -1.95 -13.11
C ALA A 325 6.90 -3.40 -13.64
N HIS A 326 8.00 -4.16 -13.81
CA HIS A 326 7.93 -5.58 -14.21
C HIS A 326 7.34 -6.47 -13.11
N ILE A 327 7.62 -6.17 -11.83
CA ILE A 327 7.00 -6.86 -10.69
C ILE A 327 5.48 -6.70 -10.72
N ASP A 328 4.99 -5.51 -11.05
CA ASP A 328 3.55 -5.21 -11.12
C ASP A 328 2.84 -5.90 -12.28
N ARG A 329 3.55 -6.14 -13.39
CA ARG A 329 3.02 -6.77 -14.60
C ARG A 329 3.05 -8.31 -14.58
N ASN A 330 3.38 -8.95 -13.47
CA ASN A 330 3.50 -10.41 -13.34
C ASN A 330 4.50 -11.04 -14.31
N ALA A 331 5.59 -10.37 -14.65
CA ALA A 331 6.66 -10.95 -15.46
C ALA A 331 7.29 -12.17 -14.77
N ASN A 332 7.85 -13.09 -15.56
CA ASN A 332 8.58 -14.24 -14.99
C ASN A 332 9.70 -13.76 -14.08
N GLN A 333 9.62 -14.13 -12.79
CA GLN A 333 10.46 -13.60 -11.73
C GLN A 333 11.96 -13.80 -12.00
N ALA A 334 12.39 -15.01 -12.35
CA ALA A 334 13.81 -15.30 -12.58
C ALA A 334 14.35 -14.49 -13.77
N VAL A 335 13.59 -14.44 -14.87
CA VAL A 335 14.00 -13.75 -16.09
C VAL A 335 14.16 -12.24 -15.88
N TRP A 336 13.20 -11.57 -15.26
CA TRP A 336 13.31 -10.12 -15.08
C TRP A 336 14.41 -9.76 -14.06
N ILE A 337 14.66 -10.59 -13.02
CA ILE A 337 15.77 -10.39 -12.07
C ILE A 337 17.11 -10.51 -12.80
N GLU A 338 17.28 -11.52 -13.63
CA GLU A 338 18.50 -11.72 -14.41
C GLU A 338 18.72 -10.54 -15.38
N CYS A 339 17.71 -10.15 -16.14
CA CYS A 339 17.77 -8.99 -17.03
C CYS A 339 18.09 -7.69 -16.28
N TRP A 340 17.43 -7.44 -15.15
CA TRP A 340 17.66 -6.23 -14.34
C TRP A 340 19.12 -6.13 -13.89
N LEU A 341 19.69 -7.20 -13.30
CA LEU A 341 21.05 -7.18 -12.79
C LEU A 341 22.11 -7.20 -13.90
N ASP A 342 21.82 -7.85 -15.02
CA ASP A 342 22.71 -7.81 -16.20
C ASP A 342 22.75 -6.41 -16.81
N ASP A 343 21.59 -5.75 -16.95
CA ASP A 343 21.51 -4.37 -17.43
C ASP A 343 22.29 -3.40 -16.52
N LEU A 344 22.16 -3.55 -15.18
CA LEU A 344 22.97 -2.77 -14.24
C LEU A 344 24.48 -3.02 -14.44
N GLY A 345 24.90 -4.28 -14.60
CA GLY A 345 26.29 -4.62 -14.85
C GLY A 345 26.81 -4.05 -16.17
N ARG A 346 26.01 -4.03 -17.23
CA ARG A 346 26.34 -3.43 -18.53
C ARG A 346 26.49 -1.92 -18.43
N LEU A 347 25.54 -1.23 -17.77
CA LEU A 347 25.62 0.21 -17.56
C LEU A 347 26.92 0.57 -16.84
N VAL A 348 27.25 -0.10 -15.74
CA VAL A 348 28.47 0.17 -14.95
C VAL A 348 29.73 -0.05 -15.77
N THR A 349 29.79 -1.07 -16.64
CA THR A 349 30.99 -1.43 -17.40
C THR A 349 31.10 -0.76 -18.77
N GLY A 350 30.10 0.04 -19.18
CA GLY A 350 30.07 0.70 -20.49
C GLY A 350 29.98 -0.27 -21.68
N ARG A 351 29.54 -1.53 -21.47
CA ARG A 351 29.33 -2.49 -22.54
C ARG A 351 27.99 -2.23 -23.21
N ALA A 352 28.06 -1.82 -24.48
CA ALA A 352 26.89 -1.74 -25.35
C ALA A 352 26.16 -3.10 -25.44
N ALA A 353 24.84 -3.08 -25.61
CA ALA A 353 23.97 -4.24 -25.74
C ALA A 353 24.29 -5.07 -26.99
#